data_914ae3fa2e21457c6a7663aa090d5ffd
#
_entry.id   914ae3fa2e21457c6a7663aa090d5ffd
#
_cell.length_a   1.000
_cell.length_b   1.000
_cell.length_c   1.000
_cell.angle_alpha   90.00
_cell.angle_beta   90.00
_cell.angle_gamma   90.00
#
_symmetry.space_group_name_H-M   'P 1'
#
loop_
_entity.id
_entity.type
_entity.pdbx_description
1 polymer ?
#
loop_
_entity_poly.entity_id
_entity_poly.type
_entity_poly.pdbx_seq_one_letter_code
_entity_poly.pdbx_strand_id
1 'polypeptide(L)'
;DEVYEHLTYGREHVSLASLPGMFERTVTLSSVGKSFSLTGWKIGWAIAPPALTAGVRAAHQFLTFATATPLQHGAAAIIANPGPVVREYVELFRRNRDVLADALRELGFRVFDAEGTYFIMADHT
;
A
#
# COMPACT_ATOMS: atom_id res chain seq x y z
N ASP A 1 8.37 -0.62 0.71
CA ASP A 1 7.12 -0.18 0.08
C ASP A 1 5.96 -0.65 0.95
N GLU A 2 5.12 0.27 1.39
CA GLU A 2 4.01 0.04 2.31
C GLU A 2 2.65 0.31 1.63
N VAL A 3 2.58 0.16 0.32
CA VAL A 3 1.39 0.49 -0.48
C VAL A 3 0.12 -0.27 -0.08
N TYR A 4 0.24 -1.35 0.69
CA TYR A 4 -0.87 -2.12 1.27
C TYR A 4 -1.12 -1.84 2.75
N GLU A 5 -0.56 -0.78 3.31
CA GLU A 5 -0.66 -0.41 4.74
C GLU A 5 -2.08 -0.38 5.30
N HIS A 6 -3.06 -0.08 4.45
CA HIS A 6 -4.47 -0.04 4.83
C HIS A 6 -5.24 -1.34 4.54
N LEU A 7 -4.68 -2.27 3.76
CA LEU A 7 -5.34 -3.54 3.45
C LEU A 7 -4.86 -4.64 4.40
N THR A 8 -5.39 -4.61 5.61
CA THR A 8 -5.10 -5.58 6.67
C THR A 8 -6.39 -6.21 7.21
N TYR A 9 -6.31 -7.48 7.60
CA TYR A 9 -7.45 -8.30 8.01
C TYR A 9 -7.22 -8.90 9.39
N GLY A 10 -7.49 -8.08 10.41
CA GLY A 10 -7.33 -8.50 11.81
C GLY A 10 -5.89 -8.35 12.36
N ARG A 11 -4.98 -7.77 11.58
CA ARG A 11 -3.64 -7.38 12.03
C ARG A 11 -3.43 -5.89 11.83
N GLU A 12 -2.65 -5.30 12.71
CA GLU A 12 -2.19 -3.93 12.55
C GLU A 12 -0.95 -3.90 11.63
N HIS A 13 -0.91 -2.93 10.71
CA HIS A 13 0.29 -2.68 9.93
C HIS A 13 1.36 -2.02 10.80
N VAL A 14 2.56 -2.56 10.75
CA VAL A 14 3.72 -2.00 11.44
C VAL A 14 4.70 -1.46 10.41
N SER A 15 4.80 -0.15 10.32
CA SER A 15 5.80 0.48 9.44
C SER A 15 7.22 0.18 9.95
N LEU A 16 8.10 -0.20 9.04
CA LEU A 16 9.51 -0.44 9.37
C LEU A 16 10.16 0.82 9.98
N ALA A 17 9.79 1.99 9.48
CA ALA A 17 10.32 3.26 9.95
C ALA A 17 9.89 3.61 11.40
N SER A 18 8.82 2.97 11.93
CA SER A 18 8.37 3.18 13.31
C SER A 18 9.17 2.42 14.36
N LEU A 19 9.98 1.45 13.94
CA LEU A 19 10.81 0.67 14.86
C LEU A 19 11.99 1.49 15.38
N PRO A 20 12.46 1.24 16.62
CA PRO A 20 13.58 1.98 17.20
C PRO A 20 14.83 2.00 16.32
N GLY A 21 15.34 3.19 16.00
CA GLY A 21 16.54 3.39 15.19
C GLY A 21 16.37 3.08 13.68
N MET A 22 15.16 2.79 13.21
CA MET A 22 14.93 2.46 11.82
C MET A 22 14.59 3.67 10.94
N PHE A 23 13.97 4.72 11.48
CA PHE A 23 13.61 5.90 10.69
C PHE A 23 14.83 6.50 9.96
N GLU A 24 15.97 6.62 10.65
CA GLU A 24 17.19 7.25 10.12
C GLU A 24 17.80 6.54 8.90
N ARG A 25 17.39 5.32 8.63
CA ARG A 25 17.91 4.46 7.56
C ARG A 25 16.83 3.87 6.65
N THR A 26 15.61 4.40 6.74
CA THR A 26 14.46 3.91 5.98
C THR A 26 13.95 4.97 5.01
N VAL A 27 13.67 4.56 3.79
CA VAL A 27 12.83 5.29 2.85
C VAL A 27 11.52 4.52 2.74
N THR A 28 10.46 5.04 3.33
CA THR A 28 9.11 4.45 3.23
C THR A 28 8.44 4.95 1.95
N LEU A 29 7.99 4.02 1.13
CA LEU A 29 7.27 4.30 -0.11
C LEU A 29 5.80 3.91 0.04
N SER A 30 4.88 4.72 -0.47
CA SER A 30 3.48 4.36 -0.62
C SER A 30 2.84 5.13 -1.78
N SER A 31 1.58 4.85 -2.11
CA SER A 31 0.87 5.51 -3.20
C SER A 31 -0.64 5.47 -3.04
N VAL A 32 -1.33 6.35 -3.74
CA VAL A 32 -2.80 6.28 -3.85
C VAL A 32 -3.28 5.09 -4.70
N GLY A 33 -2.39 4.44 -5.42
CA GLY A 33 -2.73 3.42 -6.40
C GLY A 33 -3.42 2.20 -5.81
N LYS A 34 -2.97 1.72 -4.67
CA LYS A 34 -3.52 0.52 -4.00
C LYS A 34 -4.46 0.90 -2.86
N SER A 35 -3.97 1.74 -1.93
CA SER A 35 -4.75 2.16 -0.77
C SER A 35 -6.08 2.81 -1.12
N PHE A 36 -6.17 3.50 -2.26
CA PHE A 36 -7.36 4.23 -2.69
C PHE A 36 -7.87 3.81 -4.08
N SER A 37 -7.34 2.73 -4.64
CA SER A 37 -7.72 2.22 -5.97
C SER A 37 -7.54 3.23 -7.13
N LEU A 38 -6.64 4.21 -6.97
CA LEU A 38 -6.35 5.25 -7.94
C LEU A 38 -5.09 4.95 -8.76
N THR A 39 -4.96 3.71 -9.24
CA THR A 39 -3.76 3.22 -9.94
C THR A 39 -3.40 4.06 -11.17
N GLY A 40 -4.40 4.57 -11.90
CA GLY A 40 -4.21 5.40 -13.09
C GLY A 40 -3.64 6.79 -12.81
N TRP A 41 -3.71 7.28 -11.58
CA TRP A 41 -3.20 8.61 -11.23
C TRP A 41 -1.69 8.69 -11.18
N LYS A 42 -1.00 7.57 -10.95
CA LYS A 42 0.46 7.51 -10.86
C LYS A 42 1.05 8.46 -9.81
N ILE A 43 0.37 8.61 -8.68
CA ILE A 43 0.80 9.42 -7.54
C ILE A 43 1.26 8.50 -6.41
N GLY A 44 2.50 8.69 -5.99
CA GLY A 44 3.09 8.06 -4.82
C GLY A 44 3.96 9.05 -4.06
N TRP A 45 4.44 8.65 -2.92
CA TRP A 45 5.32 9.45 -2.07
C TRP A 45 6.42 8.61 -1.46
N ALA A 46 7.48 9.31 -1.06
CA ALA A 46 8.56 8.77 -0.25
C ALA A 46 8.68 9.58 1.02
N ILE A 47 8.73 8.92 2.17
CA ILE A 47 8.97 9.52 3.49
C ILE A 47 10.32 9.02 3.98
N ALA A 48 11.23 9.95 4.27
CA ALA A 48 12.59 9.63 4.68
C ALA A 48 13.24 10.80 5.44
N PRO A 49 14.32 10.57 6.18
CA PRO A 49 15.14 11.64 6.74
C PRO A 49 15.69 12.58 5.65
N PRO A 50 16.02 13.84 5.99
CA PRO A 50 16.47 14.85 5.02
C PRO A 50 17.62 14.39 4.13
N ALA A 51 18.60 13.68 4.66
CA ALA A 51 19.76 13.19 3.89
C ALA A 51 19.37 12.21 2.78
N LEU A 52 18.46 11.26 3.07
CA LEU A 52 17.94 10.31 2.08
C LEU A 52 16.97 10.99 1.11
N THR A 53 16.13 11.90 1.60
CA THR A 53 15.21 12.69 0.77
C THR A 53 15.95 13.51 -0.27
N ALA A 54 17.11 14.08 0.07
CA ALA A 54 17.93 14.84 -0.88
C ALA A 54 18.37 13.97 -2.08
N GLY A 55 18.80 12.75 -1.83
CA GLY A 55 19.17 11.79 -2.89
C GLY A 55 17.98 11.39 -3.78
N VAL A 56 16.82 11.09 -3.15
CA VAL A 56 15.58 10.76 -3.88
C VAL A 56 15.17 11.93 -4.79
N ARG A 57 15.17 13.17 -4.28
CA ARG A 57 14.81 14.37 -5.05
C ARG A 57 15.77 14.62 -6.22
N ALA A 58 17.08 14.45 -6.01
CA ALA A 58 18.07 14.62 -7.05
C ALA A 58 17.85 13.64 -8.21
N ALA A 59 17.57 12.36 -7.91
CA ALA A 59 17.25 11.38 -8.94
C ALA A 59 15.90 11.68 -9.62
N HIS A 60 14.86 11.98 -8.85
CA HIS A 60 13.52 12.26 -9.36
C HIS A 60 13.48 13.43 -10.35
N GLN A 61 14.28 14.48 -10.12
CA GLN A 61 14.39 15.64 -11.00
C GLN A 61 14.76 15.24 -12.44
N PHE A 62 15.60 14.23 -12.62
CA PHE A 62 16.04 13.78 -13.93
C PHE A 62 15.24 12.61 -14.51
N LEU A 63 14.58 11.82 -13.65
CA LEU A 63 13.76 10.67 -14.07
C LEU A 63 12.35 11.08 -14.47
N THR A 64 11.71 11.92 -13.67
CA THR A 64 10.30 12.27 -13.85
C THR A 64 10.08 13.77 -13.97
N PHE A 65 11.03 14.59 -13.49
CA PHE A 65 11.00 16.04 -13.37
C PHE A 65 9.93 16.52 -12.37
N ALA A 66 8.66 16.34 -12.67
CA ALA A 66 7.56 16.73 -11.78
C ALA A 66 6.35 15.80 -11.95
N THR A 67 5.61 15.62 -10.88
CA THR A 67 4.33 14.93 -10.88
C THR A 67 3.19 15.92 -11.12
N ALA A 68 2.12 15.49 -11.81
CA ALA A 68 0.99 16.37 -12.16
C ALA A 68 0.38 17.05 -10.93
N THR A 69 0.49 18.36 -10.83
CA THR A 69 0.06 19.16 -9.67
C THR A 69 -1.41 18.97 -9.31
N PRO A 70 -2.39 18.97 -10.25
CA PRO A 70 -3.79 18.73 -9.90
C PRO A 70 -4.03 17.39 -9.20
N LEU A 71 -3.31 16.34 -9.63
CA LEU A 71 -3.43 15.02 -9.04
C LEU A 71 -2.78 14.95 -7.65
N GLN A 72 -1.72 15.73 -7.40
CA GLN A 72 -1.14 15.87 -6.06
C GLN A 72 -2.15 16.49 -5.08
N HIS A 73 -2.88 17.54 -5.48
CA HIS A 73 -3.94 18.13 -4.65
C HIS A 73 -5.08 17.14 -4.39
N GLY A 74 -5.50 16.38 -5.41
CA GLY A 74 -6.49 15.32 -5.23
C GLY A 74 -6.01 14.22 -4.27
N ALA A 75 -4.76 13.78 -4.41
CA ALA A 75 -4.15 12.81 -3.49
C ALA A 75 -4.08 13.35 -2.05
N ALA A 76 -3.66 14.60 -1.87
CA ALA A 76 -3.64 15.24 -0.55
C ALA A 76 -5.02 15.29 0.11
N ALA A 77 -6.08 15.58 -0.66
CA ALA A 77 -7.45 15.63 -0.16
C ALA A 77 -7.94 14.27 0.35
N ILE A 78 -7.65 13.17 -0.38
CA ILE A 78 -8.07 11.84 0.05
C ILE A 78 -7.23 11.31 1.24
N ILE A 79 -5.94 11.64 1.27
CA ILE A 79 -5.05 11.27 2.38
C ILE A 79 -5.45 12.00 3.67
N ALA A 80 -5.93 13.23 3.57
CA ALA A 80 -6.40 14.00 4.73
C ALA A 80 -7.61 13.37 5.44
N ASN A 81 -8.45 12.58 4.72
CA ASN A 81 -9.60 11.88 5.29
C ASN A 81 -9.79 10.49 4.65
N PRO A 82 -8.88 9.55 4.90
CA PRO A 82 -8.89 8.24 4.24
C PRO A 82 -10.01 7.31 4.72
N GLY A 83 -10.49 7.53 5.95
CA GLY A 83 -11.31 6.57 6.70
C GLY A 83 -12.52 5.99 5.97
N PRO A 84 -13.39 6.75 5.32
CA PRO A 84 -14.56 6.20 4.61
C PRO A 84 -14.17 5.27 3.46
N VAL A 85 -13.26 5.73 2.60
CA VAL A 85 -12.82 4.98 1.41
C VAL A 85 -12.06 3.72 1.81
N VAL A 86 -11.13 3.85 2.75
CA VAL A 86 -10.33 2.71 3.24
C VAL A 86 -11.23 1.62 3.83
N ARG A 87 -12.21 1.99 4.69
CA ARG A 87 -13.12 0.98 5.29
C ARG A 87 -13.92 0.22 4.23
N GLU A 88 -14.43 0.91 3.22
CA GLU A 88 -15.18 0.29 2.13
C GLU A 88 -14.32 -0.72 1.35
N TYR A 89 -13.10 -0.33 0.99
CA TYR A 89 -12.18 -1.22 0.28
C TYR A 89 -11.70 -2.40 1.11
N VAL A 90 -11.36 -2.18 2.38
CA VAL A 90 -10.95 -3.28 3.26
C VAL A 90 -12.07 -4.32 3.38
N GLU A 91 -13.32 -3.88 3.56
CA GLU A 91 -14.46 -4.78 3.66
C GLU A 91 -14.75 -5.52 2.34
N LEU A 92 -14.64 -4.82 1.20
CA LEU A 92 -14.77 -5.43 -0.11
C LEU A 92 -13.71 -6.52 -0.33
N PHE A 93 -12.44 -6.20 -0.10
CA PHE A 93 -11.34 -7.14 -0.34
C PHE A 93 -11.34 -8.28 0.68
N ARG A 94 -11.77 -8.05 1.92
CA ARG A 94 -11.96 -9.11 2.91
C ARG A 94 -12.97 -10.16 2.42
N ARG A 95 -14.15 -9.71 1.95
CA ARG A 95 -15.16 -10.62 1.38
C ARG A 95 -14.64 -11.36 0.16
N ASN A 96 -13.98 -10.66 -0.75
CA ASN A 96 -13.42 -11.30 -1.95
C ASN A 96 -12.36 -12.34 -1.61
N ARG A 97 -11.50 -12.05 -0.62
CA ARG A 97 -10.51 -12.99 -0.08
C ARG A 97 -11.19 -14.26 0.45
N ASP A 98 -12.21 -14.09 1.27
CA ASP A 98 -12.88 -15.23 1.92
C ASP A 98 -13.52 -16.13 0.86
N VAL A 99 -14.26 -15.56 -0.09
CA VAL A 99 -14.87 -16.32 -1.22
C VAL A 99 -13.80 -17.04 -2.05
N LEU A 100 -12.71 -16.38 -2.40
CA LEU A 100 -11.65 -16.99 -3.21
C LEU A 100 -10.90 -18.08 -2.43
N ALA A 101 -10.60 -17.84 -1.15
CA ALA A 101 -9.91 -18.80 -0.30
C ALA A 101 -10.73 -20.09 -0.15
N ASP A 102 -12.03 -19.97 0.08
CA ASP A 102 -12.91 -21.11 0.23
C ASP A 102 -13.04 -21.89 -1.09
N ALA A 103 -13.24 -21.21 -2.21
CA ALA A 103 -13.27 -21.87 -3.52
C ALA A 103 -11.96 -22.61 -3.85
N LEU A 104 -10.81 -22.03 -3.52
CA LEU A 104 -9.51 -22.70 -3.73
C LEU A 104 -9.36 -23.95 -2.84
N ARG A 105 -9.83 -23.89 -1.58
CA ARG A 105 -9.82 -25.05 -0.67
C ARG A 105 -10.72 -26.17 -1.18
N GLU A 106 -11.92 -25.84 -1.67
CA GLU A 106 -12.83 -26.81 -2.28
C GLU A 106 -12.23 -27.50 -3.51
N LEU A 107 -11.39 -26.80 -4.26
CA LEU A 107 -10.64 -27.35 -5.40
C LEU A 107 -9.38 -28.15 -4.99
N GLY A 108 -9.11 -28.28 -3.68
CA GLY A 108 -8.01 -29.08 -3.15
C GLY A 108 -6.70 -28.32 -2.98
N PHE A 109 -6.67 -27.00 -3.16
CA PHE A 109 -5.47 -26.21 -2.90
C PHE A 109 -5.25 -26.02 -1.39
N ARG A 110 -3.99 -26.08 -0.97
CA ARG A 110 -3.58 -25.61 0.34
C ARG A 110 -3.48 -24.09 0.33
N VAL A 111 -4.42 -23.40 0.96
CA VAL A 111 -4.48 -21.94 1.01
C VAL A 111 -3.84 -21.44 2.31
N PHE A 112 -2.86 -20.55 2.20
CA PHE A 112 -2.24 -19.87 3.34
C PHE A 112 -3.11 -18.69 3.80
N ASP A 113 -3.04 -18.39 5.09
CA ASP A 113 -3.80 -17.27 5.66
C ASP A 113 -3.29 -15.93 5.11
N ALA A 114 -4.20 -15.18 4.49
CA ALA A 114 -3.92 -13.84 3.98
C ALA A 114 -4.37 -12.81 5.02
N GLU A 115 -3.43 -12.32 5.81
CA GLU A 115 -3.68 -11.32 6.85
C GLU A 115 -3.62 -9.87 6.33
N GLY A 116 -3.29 -9.68 5.06
CA GLY A 116 -3.23 -8.38 4.40
C GLY A 116 -3.13 -8.52 2.87
N THR A 117 -3.09 -7.40 2.18
CA THR A 117 -3.07 -7.25 0.73
C THR A 117 -4.31 -7.81 0.02
N TYR A 118 -4.33 -7.84 -1.31
CA TYR A 118 -5.38 -8.52 -2.09
C TYR A 118 -4.85 -9.78 -2.81
N PHE A 119 -3.71 -10.31 -2.37
CA PHE A 119 -3.16 -11.55 -2.88
C PHE A 119 -3.48 -12.71 -1.96
N ILE A 120 -3.68 -13.88 -2.53
CA ILE A 120 -3.74 -15.15 -1.82
C ILE A 120 -2.60 -16.03 -2.33
N MET A 121 -1.90 -16.65 -1.38
CA MET A 121 -0.92 -17.68 -1.69
C MET A 121 -1.58 -19.04 -1.54
N ALA A 122 -1.46 -19.85 -2.57
CA ALA A 122 -1.98 -21.22 -2.58
C ALA A 122 -0.94 -22.17 -3.14
N ASP A 123 -0.83 -23.34 -2.53
CA ASP A 123 0.02 -24.44 -2.97
C ASP A 123 -0.84 -25.44 -3.74
N HIS A 124 -0.34 -25.87 -4.90
CA HIS A 124 -1.05 -26.77 -5.81
C HIS A 124 -0.40 -28.17 -5.88
N THR A 125 0.61 -28.46 -5.04
CA THR A 125 1.33 -29.75 -5.04
C THR A 125 0.63 -30.80 -4.19
#